data_c1b908ca35ccb9d329765ab67c41c91c
#
_entry.id   c1b908ca35ccb9d329765ab67c41c91c
#
_cell.length_a   1.000
_cell.length_b   1.000
_cell.length_c   1.000
_cell.angle_alpha   90.00
_cell.angle_beta   90.00
_cell.angle_gamma   90.00
#
_symmetry.space_group_name_H-M   'P 1'
#
loop_
_entity.id
_entity.type
_entity.pdbx_description
1 polymer ?
#
loop_
_entity_poly.entity_id
_entity_poly.type
_entity_poly.pdbx_seq_one_letter_code
_entity_poly.pdbx_strand_id
1 'polypeptide(L)'
;MAVVKDIMLFTLVHDFFKIYLPTQRGSSSHTIKSYKTAMDNLLDFVKEKKKIRLADVTFAMIDRHMLAAYLDSVESGGRGVSTRNLRLNSIRAFYAYAAKVDPAAVIFREEIRKVPLKKSGEPDVVEYMSEAAVKAVLNAPDTSTEKGLRDQFLMLVFYDTAARISEVRKIKLCDIRLGETPTITLHGKRGKTRIVPLSEKVVQHLNNYISIFHQGEGKFSDSFLFYSPRTGSHKPLGETTIVEAVQNREYIYRKTAFQGIFVHESKQP
;
A
#
# COMPACT_ATOMS: atom_id res chain seq x y z
N MET A 1 26.75 28.39 5.69
CA MET A 1 25.55 27.82 5.01
C MET A 1 25.94 27.52 3.58
N ALA A 2 25.59 26.34 3.04
CA ALA A 2 25.86 26.04 1.62
C ALA A 2 24.93 26.91 0.77
N VAL A 3 25.50 27.70 -0.14
CA VAL A 3 24.71 28.49 -1.11
C VAL A 3 24.09 27.52 -2.11
N VAL A 4 22.77 27.59 -2.27
CA VAL A 4 22.01 26.78 -3.25
C VAL A 4 22.18 27.41 -4.62
N LYS A 5 22.63 26.62 -5.64
CA LYS A 5 22.92 27.13 -6.98
C LYS A 5 21.65 27.43 -7.78
N ASP A 6 20.59 26.63 -7.62
CA ASP A 6 19.31 26.80 -8.29
C ASP A 6 18.20 26.99 -7.24
N ILE A 7 18.00 28.21 -6.81
CA ILE A 7 16.99 28.58 -5.81
C ILE A 7 15.59 28.21 -6.32
N MET A 8 15.32 28.42 -7.62
CA MET A 8 14.02 28.14 -8.23
C MET A 8 13.66 26.67 -8.09
N LEU A 9 14.58 25.74 -8.43
CA LEU A 9 14.32 24.29 -8.32
C LEU A 9 13.91 23.91 -6.90
N PHE A 10 14.70 24.32 -5.89
CA PHE A 10 14.45 23.90 -4.51
C PHE A 10 13.25 24.57 -3.88
N THR A 11 12.97 25.82 -4.24
CA THR A 11 11.73 26.52 -3.83
C THR A 11 10.49 25.79 -4.40
N LEU A 12 10.49 25.48 -5.70
CA LEU A 12 9.39 24.78 -6.33
C LEU A 12 9.22 23.35 -5.81
N VAL A 13 10.30 22.64 -5.50
CA VAL A 13 10.23 21.32 -4.84
C VAL A 13 9.61 21.43 -3.45
N HIS A 14 10.05 22.40 -2.64
CA HIS A 14 9.50 22.65 -1.31
C HIS A 14 7.99 22.94 -1.40
N ASP A 15 7.59 23.89 -2.23
CA ASP A 15 6.21 24.34 -2.34
C ASP A 15 5.28 23.24 -2.92
N PHE A 16 5.80 22.43 -3.85
CA PHE A 16 5.07 21.27 -4.35
C PHE A 16 4.69 20.28 -3.25
N PHE A 17 5.65 19.93 -2.36
CA PHE A 17 5.41 18.94 -1.31
C PHE A 17 4.75 19.51 -0.06
N LYS A 18 4.98 20.78 0.28
CA LYS A 18 4.49 21.39 1.51
C LYS A 18 3.17 22.16 1.34
N ILE A 19 2.93 22.69 0.14
CA ILE A 19 1.78 23.54 -0.13
C ILE A 19 0.85 22.89 -1.17
N TYR A 20 1.35 22.69 -2.39
CA TYR A 20 0.49 22.28 -3.52
C TYR A 20 -0.17 20.92 -3.31
N LEU A 21 0.61 19.88 -3.03
CA LEU A 21 0.06 18.51 -2.87
C LEU A 21 -0.89 18.40 -1.69
N PRO A 22 -0.57 18.86 -0.46
CA PRO A 22 -1.45 18.69 0.69
C PRO A 22 -2.67 19.64 0.65
N THR A 23 -2.49 20.92 0.34
CA THR A 23 -3.54 21.92 0.49
C THR A 23 -4.34 22.13 -0.80
N GLN A 24 -3.69 22.37 -1.95
CA GLN A 24 -4.37 22.69 -3.18
C GLN A 24 -4.91 21.46 -3.92
N ARG A 25 -4.17 20.34 -3.86
CA ARG A 25 -4.55 19.09 -4.53
C ARG A 25 -5.25 18.08 -3.62
N GLY A 26 -5.21 18.27 -2.30
CA GLY A 26 -5.80 17.35 -1.32
C GLY A 26 -5.23 15.93 -1.43
N SER A 27 -3.94 15.81 -1.73
CA SER A 27 -3.30 14.51 -1.92
C SER A 27 -3.12 13.78 -0.60
N SER A 28 -3.33 12.45 -0.59
CA SER A 28 -3.13 11.66 0.61
C SER A 28 -1.64 11.62 1.02
N SER A 29 -1.38 11.41 2.31
CA SER A 29 -0.02 11.28 2.85
C SER A 29 0.81 10.19 2.13
N HIS A 30 0.18 9.08 1.74
CA HIS A 30 0.82 8.03 0.94
C HIS A 30 1.23 8.51 -0.45
N THR A 31 0.37 9.29 -1.12
CA THR A 31 0.69 9.88 -2.43
C THR A 31 1.86 10.85 -2.31
N ILE A 32 1.82 11.74 -1.31
CA ILE A 32 2.89 12.70 -1.04
C ILE A 32 4.22 11.99 -0.76
N LYS A 33 4.19 10.96 0.11
CA LYS A 33 5.38 10.13 0.42
C LYS A 33 5.94 9.47 -0.83
N SER A 34 5.10 8.86 -1.67
CA SER A 34 5.52 8.19 -2.91
C SER A 34 6.17 9.18 -3.89
N TYR A 35 5.57 10.36 -4.08
CA TYR A 35 6.11 11.40 -4.95
C TYR A 35 7.41 11.97 -4.40
N LYS A 36 7.48 12.19 -3.07
CA LYS A 36 8.69 12.65 -2.41
C LYS A 36 9.83 11.66 -2.58
N THR A 37 9.59 10.36 -2.35
CA THR A 37 10.59 9.30 -2.56
C THR A 37 11.11 9.29 -4.01
N ALA A 38 10.23 9.50 -5.01
CA ALA A 38 10.65 9.54 -6.41
C ALA A 38 11.56 10.75 -6.69
N MET A 39 11.25 11.91 -6.12
CA MET A 39 12.04 13.14 -6.27
C MET A 39 13.37 13.06 -5.53
N ASP A 40 13.36 12.64 -4.27
CA ASP A 40 14.57 12.50 -3.46
C ASP A 40 15.57 11.55 -4.15
N ASN A 41 15.09 10.39 -4.63
CA ASN A 41 15.95 9.43 -5.33
C ASN A 41 16.48 9.96 -6.67
N LEU A 42 15.70 10.75 -7.40
CA LEU A 42 16.18 11.41 -8.62
C LEU A 42 17.30 12.41 -8.31
N LEU A 43 17.10 13.27 -7.31
CA LEU A 43 18.09 14.27 -6.91
C LEU A 43 19.38 13.62 -6.39
N ASP A 44 19.28 12.54 -5.62
CA ASP A 44 20.43 11.76 -5.17
C ASP A 44 21.16 11.11 -6.34
N PHE A 45 20.44 10.54 -7.31
CA PHE A 45 21.04 9.98 -8.52
C PHE A 45 21.82 11.03 -9.32
N VAL A 46 21.25 12.22 -9.51
CA VAL A 46 21.92 13.33 -10.21
C VAL A 46 23.19 13.75 -9.47
N LYS A 47 23.11 13.92 -8.15
CA LYS A 47 24.22 14.25 -7.26
C LYS A 47 25.38 13.24 -7.43
N GLU A 48 25.07 11.95 -7.36
CA GLU A 48 26.05 10.88 -7.49
C GLU A 48 26.67 10.81 -8.91
N LYS A 49 25.81 10.86 -9.93
CA LYS A 49 26.23 10.78 -11.34
C LYS A 49 27.12 11.95 -11.76
N LYS A 50 26.83 13.15 -11.25
CA LYS A 50 27.59 14.36 -11.53
C LYS A 50 28.73 14.62 -10.53
N LYS A 51 28.84 13.85 -9.45
CA LYS A 51 29.80 14.02 -8.34
C LYS A 51 29.77 15.43 -7.75
N ILE A 52 28.57 15.96 -7.50
CA ILE A 52 28.35 17.30 -6.96
C ILE A 52 27.56 17.23 -5.64
N ARG A 53 27.49 18.35 -4.90
CA ARG A 53 26.61 18.44 -3.74
C ARG A 53 25.16 18.61 -4.20
N LEU A 54 24.21 18.22 -3.34
CA LEU A 54 22.79 18.41 -3.61
C LEU A 54 22.44 19.89 -3.90
N ALA A 55 23.06 20.82 -3.18
CA ALA A 55 22.87 22.27 -3.38
C ALA A 55 23.32 22.78 -4.76
N ASP A 56 24.14 22.02 -5.47
CA ASP A 56 24.64 22.38 -6.79
C ASP A 56 23.79 21.81 -7.94
N VAL A 57 22.77 20.99 -7.64
CA VAL A 57 21.83 20.46 -8.65
C VAL A 57 20.97 21.58 -9.21
N THR A 58 20.77 21.58 -10.53
CA THR A 58 19.93 22.57 -11.23
C THR A 58 18.92 21.89 -12.14
N PHE A 59 17.84 22.61 -12.53
CA PHE A 59 16.87 22.13 -13.53
C PHE A 59 17.54 21.65 -14.82
N ALA A 60 18.51 22.41 -15.31
CA ALA A 60 19.22 22.09 -16.57
C ALA A 60 20.01 20.77 -16.53
N MET A 61 20.34 20.27 -15.32
CA MET A 61 21.01 18.98 -15.16
C MET A 61 20.09 17.79 -15.26
N ILE A 62 18.78 18.02 -15.16
CA ILE A 62 17.74 16.99 -15.18
C ILE A 62 17.03 17.05 -16.54
N ASP A 63 17.76 16.67 -17.57
CA ASP A 63 17.23 16.50 -18.91
C ASP A 63 16.62 15.10 -19.13
N ARG A 64 16.11 14.85 -20.35
CA ARG A 64 15.52 13.55 -20.72
C ARG A 64 16.51 12.39 -20.58
N HIS A 65 17.81 12.62 -20.84
CA HIS A 65 18.84 11.59 -20.79
C HIS A 65 19.18 11.23 -19.35
N MET A 66 19.32 12.24 -18.49
CA MET A 66 19.52 12.04 -17.05
C MET A 66 18.33 11.31 -16.41
N LEU A 67 17.10 11.70 -16.76
CA LEU A 67 15.91 11.02 -16.27
C LEU A 67 15.82 9.58 -16.78
N ALA A 68 16.11 9.32 -18.06
CA ALA A 68 16.16 7.96 -18.60
C ALA A 68 17.18 7.10 -17.86
N ALA A 69 18.43 7.60 -17.69
CA ALA A 69 19.47 6.90 -16.95
C ALA A 69 19.07 6.59 -15.49
N TYR A 70 18.37 7.53 -14.82
CA TYR A 70 17.82 7.29 -13.49
C TYR A 70 16.79 6.16 -13.50
N LEU A 71 15.85 6.17 -14.46
CA LEU A 71 14.82 5.15 -14.55
C LEU A 71 15.39 3.76 -14.90
N ASP A 72 16.44 3.71 -15.70
CA ASP A 72 17.17 2.47 -16.00
C ASP A 72 17.89 1.95 -14.76
N SER A 73 18.45 2.84 -13.92
CA SER A 73 19.05 2.44 -12.64
C SER A 73 18.02 1.88 -11.64
N VAL A 74 16.77 2.34 -11.72
CA VAL A 74 15.67 1.80 -10.91
C VAL A 74 15.38 0.35 -11.29
N GLU A 75 15.37 0.03 -12.59
CA GLU A 75 15.12 -1.32 -13.08
C GLU A 75 16.30 -2.25 -12.81
N SER A 76 17.54 -1.79 -13.08
CA SER A 76 18.75 -2.57 -12.78
C SER A 76 18.93 -2.84 -11.28
N GLY A 77 18.34 -1.99 -10.42
CA GLY A 77 18.24 -2.22 -8.98
C GLY A 77 17.11 -3.19 -8.58
N GLY A 78 16.57 -3.99 -9.52
CA GLY A 78 15.57 -5.04 -9.26
C GLY A 78 14.14 -4.53 -9.08
N ARG A 79 13.84 -3.29 -9.46
CA ARG A 79 12.47 -2.75 -9.39
C ARG A 79 11.74 -2.97 -10.72
N GLY A 80 10.48 -3.44 -10.65
CA GLY A 80 9.68 -3.70 -11.84
C GLY A 80 9.27 -2.42 -12.60
N VAL A 81 8.84 -2.60 -13.86
CA VAL A 81 8.35 -1.55 -14.78
C VAL A 81 7.27 -0.67 -14.14
N SER A 82 6.38 -1.25 -13.32
CA SER A 82 5.33 -0.52 -12.61
C SER A 82 5.91 0.54 -11.67
N THR A 83 6.96 0.20 -10.91
CA THR A 83 7.66 1.13 -10.00
C THR A 83 8.38 2.22 -10.80
N ARG A 84 9.05 1.85 -11.89
CA ARG A 84 9.68 2.80 -12.82
C ARG A 84 8.67 3.82 -13.35
N ASN A 85 7.55 3.34 -13.84
CA ASN A 85 6.49 4.19 -14.40
C ASN A 85 5.84 5.09 -13.32
N LEU A 86 5.65 4.56 -12.10
CA LEU A 86 5.18 5.36 -10.97
C LEU A 86 6.13 6.51 -10.66
N ARG A 87 7.44 6.27 -10.63
CA ARG A 87 8.45 7.31 -10.41
C ARG A 87 8.45 8.35 -11.51
N LEU A 88 8.39 7.92 -12.79
CA LEU A 88 8.28 8.84 -13.92
C LEU A 88 7.02 9.73 -13.83
N ASN A 89 5.86 9.15 -13.49
CA ASN A 89 4.62 9.91 -13.34
C ASN A 89 4.69 10.89 -12.16
N SER A 90 5.35 10.53 -11.07
CA SER A 90 5.56 11.42 -9.92
C SER A 90 6.43 12.62 -10.29
N ILE A 91 7.51 12.39 -11.02
CA ILE A 91 8.41 13.44 -11.51
C ILE A 91 7.69 14.34 -12.52
N ARG A 92 6.95 13.76 -13.47
CA ARG A 92 6.13 14.53 -14.44
C ARG A 92 5.11 15.42 -13.74
N ALA A 93 4.50 14.95 -12.64
CA ALA A 93 3.55 15.76 -11.88
C ALA A 93 4.23 17.00 -11.25
N PHE A 94 5.47 16.86 -10.75
CA PHE A 94 6.25 18.00 -10.26
C PHE A 94 6.56 18.99 -11.39
N TYR A 95 7.07 18.53 -12.53
CA TYR A 95 7.40 19.41 -13.64
C TYR A 95 6.16 20.08 -14.25
N ALA A 96 4.99 19.41 -14.23
CA ALA A 96 3.73 20.01 -14.64
C ALA A 96 3.27 21.12 -13.67
N TYR A 97 3.54 20.96 -12.37
CA TYR A 97 3.33 22.00 -11.37
C TYR A 97 4.31 23.16 -11.57
N ALA A 98 5.60 22.88 -11.68
CA ALA A 98 6.64 23.89 -11.85
C ALA A 98 6.35 24.80 -13.06
N ALA A 99 5.98 24.22 -14.20
CA ALA A 99 5.63 24.96 -15.41
C ALA A 99 4.33 25.81 -15.31
N LYS A 100 3.49 25.54 -14.32
CA LYS A 100 2.30 26.40 -14.04
C LYS A 100 2.66 27.58 -13.16
N VAL A 101 3.64 27.42 -12.28
CA VAL A 101 4.06 28.45 -11.31
C VAL A 101 5.07 29.39 -11.93
N ASP A 102 6.03 28.83 -12.70
CA ASP A 102 7.11 29.60 -13.33
C ASP A 102 7.20 29.27 -14.83
N PRO A 103 6.96 30.24 -15.72
CA PRO A 103 7.10 30.05 -17.17
C PRO A 103 8.48 29.56 -17.61
N ALA A 104 9.56 29.88 -16.88
CA ALA A 104 10.91 29.40 -17.20
C ALA A 104 11.03 27.86 -17.04
N ALA A 105 10.18 27.25 -16.26
CA ALA A 105 10.17 25.79 -16.07
C ALA A 105 9.48 25.02 -17.21
N VAL A 106 8.82 25.69 -18.16
CA VAL A 106 8.11 25.03 -19.27
C VAL A 106 9.08 24.22 -20.13
N ILE A 107 10.27 24.77 -20.43
CA ILE A 107 11.28 24.07 -21.25
C ILE A 107 11.71 22.74 -20.62
N PHE A 108 11.89 22.71 -19.31
CA PHE A 108 12.26 21.50 -18.57
C PHE A 108 11.11 20.47 -18.54
N ARG A 109 9.87 20.93 -18.42
CA ARG A 109 8.68 20.05 -18.51
C ARG A 109 8.63 19.34 -19.85
N GLU A 110 8.87 20.04 -20.95
CA GLU A 110 8.83 19.45 -22.30
C GLU A 110 9.94 18.40 -22.50
N GLU A 111 11.13 18.63 -21.93
CA GLU A 111 12.20 17.61 -21.93
C GLU A 111 11.81 16.34 -21.16
N ILE A 112 11.23 16.48 -19.98
CA ILE A 112 10.79 15.35 -19.14
C ILE A 112 9.64 14.56 -19.80
N ARG A 113 8.75 15.22 -20.55
CA ARG A 113 7.66 14.56 -21.28
C ARG A 113 8.13 13.63 -22.39
N LYS A 114 9.31 13.87 -22.97
CA LYS A 114 9.88 13.02 -24.03
C LYS A 114 10.26 11.61 -23.56
N VAL A 115 10.45 11.40 -22.26
CA VAL A 115 10.77 10.05 -21.71
C VAL A 115 9.49 9.21 -21.69
N PRO A 116 9.38 8.09 -22.43
CA PRO A 116 8.15 7.32 -22.52
C PRO A 116 7.90 6.46 -21.27
N LEU A 117 6.64 6.12 -21.05
CA LEU A 117 6.28 5.01 -20.16
C LEU A 117 6.65 3.70 -20.85
N LYS A 118 7.19 2.75 -20.10
CA LYS A 118 7.38 1.38 -20.58
C LYS A 118 6.05 0.61 -20.51
N LYS A 119 5.77 -0.20 -21.51
CA LYS A 119 4.67 -1.16 -21.45
C LYS A 119 4.99 -2.18 -20.35
N SER A 120 4.05 -2.43 -19.47
CA SER A 120 4.11 -3.60 -18.59
C SER A 120 3.99 -4.85 -19.45
N GLY A 121 4.68 -5.93 -19.07
CA GLY A 121 4.42 -7.23 -19.66
C GLY A 121 2.96 -7.64 -19.52
N GLU A 122 2.58 -8.74 -20.13
CA GLU A 122 1.26 -9.33 -19.91
C GLU A 122 1.06 -9.54 -18.41
N PRO A 123 -0.14 -9.25 -17.89
CA PRO A 123 -0.43 -9.51 -16.49
C PRO A 123 -0.23 -11.01 -16.22
N ASP A 124 0.48 -11.33 -15.15
CA ASP A 124 0.59 -12.72 -14.70
C ASP A 124 -0.82 -13.31 -14.55
N VAL A 125 -0.98 -14.54 -15.06
CA VAL A 125 -2.22 -15.28 -14.90
C VAL A 125 -2.46 -15.45 -13.40
N VAL A 126 -3.58 -14.90 -12.91
CA VAL A 126 -3.95 -15.05 -11.51
C VAL A 126 -4.39 -16.49 -11.29
N GLU A 127 -3.55 -17.27 -10.60
CA GLU A 127 -3.94 -18.60 -10.14
C GLU A 127 -4.99 -18.47 -9.05
N TYR A 128 -6.17 -19.04 -9.30
CA TYR A 128 -7.23 -19.08 -8.30
C TYR A 128 -7.01 -20.25 -7.34
N MET A 129 -7.19 -19.96 -6.06
CA MET A 129 -7.20 -21.01 -5.05
C MET A 129 -8.48 -21.83 -5.16
N SER A 130 -8.38 -23.16 -5.09
CA SER A 130 -9.57 -24.02 -4.96
C SER A 130 -10.29 -23.75 -3.65
N GLU A 131 -11.57 -24.11 -3.56
CA GLU A 131 -12.34 -23.96 -2.32
C GLU A 131 -11.69 -24.70 -1.15
N ALA A 132 -11.17 -25.90 -1.40
CA ALA A 132 -10.42 -26.67 -0.40
C ALA A 132 -9.16 -25.93 0.08
N ALA A 133 -8.46 -25.27 -0.82
CA ALA A 133 -7.29 -24.45 -0.51
C ALA A 133 -7.64 -23.25 0.37
N VAL A 134 -8.70 -22.52 -0.01
CA VAL A 134 -9.21 -21.39 0.77
C VAL A 134 -9.58 -21.85 2.18
N LYS A 135 -10.33 -22.94 2.30
CA LYS A 135 -10.73 -23.52 3.58
C LYS A 135 -9.52 -23.92 4.45
N ALA A 136 -8.50 -24.50 3.86
CA ALA A 136 -7.26 -24.85 4.57
C ALA A 136 -6.53 -23.62 5.08
N VAL A 137 -6.41 -22.56 4.27
CA VAL A 137 -5.78 -21.29 4.68
C VAL A 137 -6.54 -20.61 5.80
N LEU A 138 -7.87 -20.55 5.72
CA LEU A 138 -8.73 -19.94 6.76
C LEU A 138 -8.67 -20.70 8.09
N ASN A 139 -8.42 -22.00 8.07
CA ASN A 139 -8.31 -22.82 9.26
C ASN A 139 -6.88 -23.02 9.77
N ALA A 140 -5.87 -22.47 9.08
CA ALA A 140 -4.46 -22.63 9.45
C ALA A 140 -4.03 -21.90 10.74
N PRO A 141 -4.65 -20.79 11.19
CA PRO A 141 -4.28 -20.18 12.46
C PRO A 141 -4.57 -21.08 13.65
N ASP A 142 -3.64 -21.11 14.61
CA ASP A 142 -3.84 -21.80 15.88
C ASP A 142 -4.79 -21.00 16.78
N THR A 143 -6.05 -21.39 16.79
CA THR A 143 -7.13 -20.73 17.54
C THR A 143 -7.07 -20.96 19.05
N SER A 144 -6.14 -21.75 19.55
CA SER A 144 -5.86 -21.84 20.99
C SER A 144 -5.16 -20.58 21.54
N THR A 145 -4.62 -19.74 20.65
CA THR A 145 -3.96 -18.49 20.99
C THR A 145 -4.80 -17.28 20.58
N GLU A 146 -4.76 -16.19 21.35
CA GLU A 146 -5.41 -14.92 20.99
C GLU A 146 -4.94 -14.42 19.62
N LYS A 147 -3.64 -14.52 19.32
CA LYS A 147 -3.11 -14.15 18.01
C LYS A 147 -3.75 -14.96 16.88
N GLY A 148 -3.87 -16.26 17.05
CA GLY A 148 -4.46 -17.14 16.04
C GLY A 148 -5.96 -16.90 15.86
N LEU A 149 -6.69 -16.66 16.94
CA LEU A 149 -8.11 -16.26 16.88
C LEU A 149 -8.29 -14.96 16.10
N ARG A 150 -7.47 -13.94 16.40
CA ARG A 150 -7.48 -12.66 15.67
C ARG A 150 -7.18 -12.86 14.20
N ASP A 151 -6.11 -13.59 13.89
CA ASP A 151 -5.62 -13.79 12.51
C ASP A 151 -6.65 -14.60 11.69
N GLN A 152 -7.31 -15.60 12.27
CA GLN A 152 -8.39 -16.34 11.63
C GLN A 152 -9.59 -15.44 11.33
N PHE A 153 -10.06 -14.69 12.31
CA PHE A 153 -11.19 -13.80 12.12
C PHE A 153 -10.90 -12.68 11.12
N LEU A 154 -9.69 -12.14 11.14
CA LEU A 154 -9.19 -11.17 10.16
C LEU A 154 -9.31 -11.72 8.73
N MET A 155 -8.85 -12.96 8.49
CA MET A 155 -8.92 -13.60 7.17
C MET A 155 -10.36 -13.88 6.75
N LEU A 156 -11.23 -14.30 7.67
CA LEU A 156 -12.66 -14.49 7.40
C LEU A 156 -13.32 -13.18 6.97
N VAL A 157 -13.01 -12.05 7.62
CA VAL A 157 -13.51 -10.74 7.22
C VAL A 157 -13.02 -10.34 5.83
N PHE A 158 -11.75 -10.60 5.48
CA PHE A 158 -11.26 -10.36 4.12
C PHE A 158 -12.00 -11.20 3.08
N TYR A 159 -12.19 -12.47 3.36
CA TYR A 159 -12.86 -13.40 2.45
C TYR A 159 -14.32 -13.02 2.19
N ASP A 160 -15.06 -12.72 3.26
CA ASP A 160 -16.50 -12.43 3.20
C ASP A 160 -16.79 -11.05 2.56
N THR A 161 -15.93 -10.06 2.83
CA THR A 161 -16.21 -8.66 2.44
C THR A 161 -15.44 -8.18 1.21
N ALA A 162 -14.44 -8.91 0.74
CA ALA A 162 -13.48 -8.49 -0.26
C ALA A 162 -12.90 -7.08 0.03
N ALA A 163 -12.68 -6.77 1.31
CA ALA A 163 -12.20 -5.46 1.75
C ALA A 163 -10.71 -5.29 1.47
N ARG A 164 -10.30 -4.05 1.26
CA ARG A 164 -8.86 -3.71 1.17
C ARG A 164 -8.23 -3.68 2.57
N ILE A 165 -6.93 -3.94 2.68
CA ILE A 165 -6.20 -3.87 3.96
C ILE A 165 -6.45 -2.54 4.68
N SER A 166 -6.41 -1.43 3.94
CA SER A 166 -6.65 -0.10 4.51
C SER A 166 -8.08 0.14 4.98
N GLU A 167 -9.06 -0.61 4.46
CA GLU A 167 -10.45 -0.58 4.91
C GLU A 167 -10.61 -1.41 6.18
N VAL A 168 -10.09 -2.66 6.19
CA VAL A 168 -10.15 -3.55 7.36
C VAL A 168 -9.48 -2.94 8.58
N ARG A 169 -8.33 -2.29 8.40
CA ARG A 169 -7.64 -1.60 9.50
C ARG A 169 -8.47 -0.51 10.18
N LYS A 170 -9.40 0.09 9.47
CA LYS A 170 -10.20 1.22 9.96
C LYS A 170 -11.54 0.80 10.52
N ILE A 171 -11.90 -0.46 10.44
CA ILE A 171 -13.16 -0.94 11.00
C ILE A 171 -13.18 -0.69 12.50
N LYS A 172 -14.25 -0.05 12.96
CA LYS A 172 -14.56 0.18 14.37
C LYS A 172 -15.77 -0.64 14.78
N LEU A 173 -15.98 -0.83 16.07
CA LEU A 173 -17.17 -1.53 16.57
C LEU A 173 -18.46 -0.84 16.13
N CYS A 174 -18.49 0.50 16.09
CA CYS A 174 -19.62 1.28 15.61
C CYS A 174 -19.94 1.10 14.11
N ASP A 175 -19.03 0.54 13.31
CA ASP A 175 -19.26 0.23 11.90
C ASP A 175 -20.02 -1.08 11.68
N ILE A 176 -20.25 -1.86 12.74
CA ILE A 176 -20.90 -3.18 12.69
C ILE A 176 -22.33 -3.06 13.19
N ARG A 177 -23.26 -3.57 12.42
CA ARG A 177 -24.68 -3.66 12.81
C ARG A 177 -25.11 -5.12 12.82
N LEU A 178 -25.55 -5.58 13.98
CA LEU A 178 -26.11 -6.92 14.18
C LEU A 178 -27.64 -6.79 14.32
N GLY A 179 -28.35 -7.22 13.30
CA GLY A 179 -29.81 -7.22 13.22
C GLY A 179 -30.29 -8.39 12.37
N GLU A 180 -31.47 -8.31 11.76
CA GLU A 180 -31.96 -9.35 10.83
C GLU A 180 -30.99 -9.58 9.66
N THR A 181 -30.39 -8.52 9.14
CA THR A 181 -29.33 -8.61 8.14
C THR A 181 -28.05 -7.97 8.72
N PRO A 182 -27.14 -8.78 9.26
CA PRO A 182 -25.87 -8.26 9.79
C PRO A 182 -25.05 -7.60 8.70
N THR A 183 -24.50 -6.42 9.00
CA THR A 183 -23.73 -5.64 8.03
C THR A 183 -22.51 -5.00 8.66
N ILE A 184 -21.53 -4.69 7.80
CA ILE A 184 -20.34 -3.92 8.14
C ILE A 184 -20.18 -2.73 7.19
N THR A 185 -19.87 -1.56 7.73
CA THR A 185 -19.58 -0.36 6.96
C THR A 185 -18.07 -0.26 6.71
N LEU A 186 -17.65 -0.21 5.44
CA LEU A 186 -16.25 -0.09 5.05
C LEU A 186 -15.96 1.30 4.53
N HIS A 187 -14.91 1.93 5.07
CA HIS A 187 -14.49 3.29 4.74
C HIS A 187 -13.32 3.27 3.74
N GLY A 188 -13.61 3.56 2.47
CA GLY A 188 -12.65 3.51 1.38
C GLY A 188 -11.94 4.84 1.11
N LYS A 189 -11.22 4.87 -0.01
CA LYS A 189 -10.46 6.04 -0.47
C LYS A 189 -11.42 7.20 -0.84
N ARG A 190 -11.01 8.44 -0.52
CA ARG A 190 -11.76 9.68 -0.81
C ARG A 190 -13.13 9.76 -0.13
N GLY A 191 -13.26 9.22 1.08
CA GLY A 191 -14.51 9.28 1.84
C GLY A 191 -15.63 8.38 1.31
N LYS A 192 -15.35 7.52 0.31
CA LYS A 192 -16.34 6.55 -0.17
C LYS A 192 -16.57 5.48 0.89
N THR A 193 -17.83 5.24 1.20
CA THR A 193 -18.25 4.16 2.09
C THR A 193 -19.08 3.13 1.32
N ARG A 194 -19.01 1.88 1.76
CA ARG A 194 -19.92 0.82 1.31
C ARG A 194 -20.34 -0.03 2.48
N ILE A 195 -21.58 -0.51 2.44
CA ILE A 195 -22.13 -1.45 3.41
C ILE A 195 -22.09 -2.83 2.78
N VAL A 196 -21.57 -3.79 3.51
CA VAL A 196 -21.44 -5.18 3.06
C VAL A 196 -22.18 -6.08 4.03
N PRO A 197 -23.07 -6.98 3.58
CA PRO A 197 -23.67 -7.98 4.44
C PRO A 197 -22.61 -8.95 4.95
N LEU A 198 -22.79 -9.46 6.17
CA LEU A 198 -21.94 -10.48 6.77
C LEU A 198 -22.66 -11.83 6.75
N SER A 199 -21.92 -12.88 6.39
CA SER A 199 -22.42 -14.24 6.48
C SER A 199 -22.62 -14.67 7.95
N GLU A 200 -23.54 -15.59 8.19
CA GLU A 200 -23.79 -16.13 9.54
C GLU A 200 -22.51 -16.68 10.19
N LYS A 201 -21.66 -17.32 9.40
CA LYS A 201 -20.38 -17.85 9.87
C LYS A 201 -19.47 -16.74 10.39
N VAL A 202 -19.36 -15.63 9.65
CA VAL A 202 -18.54 -14.48 10.08
C VAL A 202 -19.12 -13.82 11.31
N VAL A 203 -20.46 -13.76 11.45
CA VAL A 203 -21.14 -13.24 12.65
C VAL A 203 -20.85 -14.11 13.89
N GLN A 204 -20.81 -15.43 13.75
CA GLN A 204 -20.43 -16.33 14.86
C GLN A 204 -18.98 -16.06 15.33
N HIS A 205 -18.03 -15.97 14.39
CA HIS A 205 -16.64 -15.63 14.70
C HIS A 205 -16.50 -14.23 15.29
N LEU A 206 -17.28 -13.26 14.80
CA LEU A 206 -17.32 -11.88 15.31
C LEU A 206 -17.75 -11.86 16.79
N ASN A 207 -18.83 -12.55 17.12
CA ASN A 207 -19.33 -12.61 18.50
C ASN A 207 -18.29 -13.23 19.45
N ASN A 208 -17.63 -14.30 19.04
CA ASN A 208 -16.53 -14.91 19.80
C ASN A 208 -15.35 -13.94 19.93
N TYR A 209 -14.97 -13.26 18.86
CA TYR A 209 -13.89 -12.30 18.86
C TYR A 209 -14.17 -11.12 19.80
N ILE A 210 -15.37 -10.53 19.73
CA ILE A 210 -15.76 -9.41 20.60
C ILE A 210 -15.77 -9.85 22.07
N SER A 211 -16.23 -11.05 22.40
CA SER A 211 -16.25 -11.54 23.77
C SER A 211 -14.85 -11.69 24.39
N ILE A 212 -13.82 -11.87 23.58
CA ILE A 212 -12.43 -12.02 24.04
C ILE A 212 -11.69 -10.69 24.02
N PHE A 213 -11.78 -9.96 22.90
CA PHE A 213 -10.94 -8.79 22.65
C PHE A 213 -11.60 -7.45 23.05
N HIS A 214 -12.93 -7.40 23.18
CA HIS A 214 -13.68 -6.17 23.44
C HIS A 214 -14.60 -6.30 24.67
N GLN A 215 -14.12 -6.99 25.69
CA GLN A 215 -14.88 -7.14 26.93
C GLN A 215 -15.17 -5.76 27.56
N GLY A 216 -16.47 -5.54 27.86
CA GLY A 216 -16.92 -4.29 28.47
C GLY A 216 -17.03 -3.09 27.53
N GLU A 217 -16.68 -3.25 26.24
CA GLU A 217 -16.87 -2.20 25.26
C GLU A 217 -18.32 -2.21 24.71
N GLY A 218 -18.91 -1.02 24.54
CA GLY A 218 -20.25 -0.88 23.97
C GLY A 218 -20.26 -1.18 22.46
N LYS A 219 -21.38 -1.70 21.95
CA LYS A 219 -21.58 -2.03 20.52
C LYS A 219 -21.33 -0.84 19.56
N PHE A 220 -21.38 0.38 20.03
CA PHE A 220 -21.18 1.61 19.27
C PHE A 220 -19.86 2.30 19.63
N SER A 221 -18.92 1.58 20.23
CA SER A 221 -17.61 2.09 20.58
C SER A 221 -16.81 2.49 19.33
N ASP A 222 -16.03 3.56 19.47
CA ASP A 222 -15.06 4.03 18.47
C ASP A 222 -13.77 3.21 18.46
N SER A 223 -13.70 2.13 19.25
CA SER A 223 -12.58 1.21 19.30
C SER A 223 -12.42 0.48 17.97
N PHE A 224 -11.18 0.33 17.53
CA PHE A 224 -10.87 -0.43 16.32
C PHE A 224 -11.13 -1.93 16.53
N LEU A 225 -11.82 -2.55 15.58
CA LEU A 225 -12.11 -3.98 15.63
C LEU A 225 -10.83 -4.82 15.73
N PHE A 226 -9.84 -4.50 14.91
CA PHE A 226 -8.53 -5.17 14.92
C PHE A 226 -7.44 -4.27 15.48
N TYR A 227 -6.87 -4.67 16.59
CA TYR A 227 -5.79 -3.95 17.28
C TYR A 227 -4.74 -4.92 17.83
N SER A 228 -3.63 -4.38 18.28
CA SER A 228 -2.63 -5.14 19.01
C SER A 228 -2.87 -4.99 20.52
N PRO A 229 -2.88 -6.08 21.31
CA PRO A 229 -2.99 -5.99 22.78
C PRO A 229 -1.97 -5.04 23.42
N ARG A 230 -0.81 -4.89 22.78
CA ARG A 230 0.25 -3.96 23.26
C ARG A 230 -0.12 -2.49 23.10
N THR A 231 -0.99 -2.12 22.16
CA THR A 231 -1.34 -0.72 21.84
C THR A 231 -2.75 -0.36 22.25
N GLY A 232 -3.57 -1.34 22.63
CA GLY A 232 -4.98 -1.17 22.98
C GLY A 232 -5.88 -0.90 21.76
N SER A 233 -7.20 -0.93 22.00
CA SER A 233 -8.24 -0.80 20.96
C SER A 233 -8.36 0.60 20.34
N HIS A 234 -7.69 1.60 20.89
CA HIS A 234 -7.65 2.96 20.33
C HIS A 234 -6.69 3.14 19.16
N LYS A 235 -5.88 2.14 18.83
CA LYS A 235 -4.97 2.16 17.69
C LYS A 235 -5.23 0.97 16.77
N PRO A 236 -5.36 1.19 15.46
CA PRO A 236 -5.60 0.09 14.53
C PRO A 236 -4.39 -0.84 14.43
N LEU A 237 -4.65 -2.09 14.09
CA LEU A 237 -3.60 -3.07 13.82
C LEU A 237 -2.65 -2.56 12.71
N GLY A 238 -1.36 -2.82 12.84
CA GLY A 238 -0.35 -2.43 11.85
C GLY A 238 -0.60 -3.11 10.49
N GLU A 239 -0.35 -2.39 9.40
CA GLU A 239 -0.51 -2.95 8.04
C GLU A 239 0.41 -4.15 7.81
N THR A 240 1.66 -4.05 8.25
CA THR A 240 2.64 -5.15 8.19
C THR A 240 2.15 -6.39 8.92
N THR A 241 1.55 -6.23 10.10
CA THR A 241 1.00 -7.35 10.88
C THR A 241 -0.16 -8.03 10.14
N ILE A 242 -1.01 -7.26 9.46
CA ILE A 242 -2.10 -7.82 8.64
C ILE A 242 -1.53 -8.58 7.43
N VAL A 243 -0.56 -8.00 6.75
CA VAL A 243 0.11 -8.65 5.60
C VAL A 243 0.77 -9.95 6.03
N GLU A 244 1.50 -9.95 7.14
CA GLU A 244 2.14 -11.14 7.71
C GLU A 244 1.12 -12.23 8.10
N ALA A 245 -0.02 -11.84 8.69
CA ALA A 245 -1.07 -12.78 9.05
C ALA A 245 -1.63 -13.53 7.83
N VAL A 246 -1.74 -12.86 6.68
CA VAL A 246 -2.26 -13.45 5.44
C VAL A 246 -1.15 -14.20 4.67
N GLN A 247 0.01 -13.57 4.41
CA GLN A 247 1.08 -14.14 3.57
C GLN A 247 1.74 -15.36 4.19
N ASN A 248 1.99 -15.38 5.50
CA ASN A 248 2.58 -16.53 6.16
C ASN A 248 1.72 -17.80 6.05
N ARG A 249 0.39 -17.65 5.93
CA ARG A 249 -0.54 -18.77 5.80
C ARG A 249 -0.62 -19.29 4.36
N GLU A 250 -0.60 -18.39 3.39
CA GLU A 250 -0.51 -18.77 1.97
C GLU A 250 0.81 -19.53 1.68
N TYR A 251 1.93 -19.06 2.24
CA TYR A 251 3.22 -19.76 2.13
C TYR A 251 3.19 -21.16 2.76
N ILE A 252 2.61 -21.30 3.95
CA ILE A 252 2.47 -22.61 4.63
C ILE A 252 1.62 -23.55 3.78
N TYR A 253 0.48 -23.06 3.25
CA TYR A 253 -0.38 -23.87 2.38
C TYR A 253 0.37 -24.35 1.13
N ARG A 254 1.03 -23.45 0.39
CA ARG A 254 1.79 -23.79 -0.82
C ARG A 254 2.86 -24.84 -0.50
N LYS A 255 3.57 -24.69 0.62
CA LYS A 255 4.60 -25.66 1.05
C LYS A 255 3.99 -27.03 1.41
N THR A 256 2.87 -27.04 2.12
CA THR A 256 2.20 -28.28 2.55
C THR A 256 1.52 -28.99 1.37
N ALA A 257 0.89 -28.25 0.47
CA ALA A 257 0.30 -28.80 -0.77
C ALA A 257 1.37 -29.40 -1.68
N PHE A 258 2.53 -28.73 -1.82
CA PHE A 258 3.66 -29.23 -2.59
C PHE A 258 4.26 -30.52 -1.99
N GLN A 259 4.36 -30.63 -0.66
CA GLN A 259 4.78 -31.85 0.02
C GLN A 259 3.76 -32.99 -0.13
N GLY A 260 2.46 -32.67 -0.13
CA GLY A 260 1.38 -33.65 -0.34
C GLY A 260 1.37 -34.27 -1.74
N ILE A 261 1.69 -33.47 -2.76
CA ILE A 261 1.80 -33.95 -4.16
C ILE A 261 2.98 -34.90 -4.31
N PHE A 262 4.14 -34.59 -3.71
CA PHE A 262 5.31 -35.46 -3.76
C PHE A 262 5.14 -36.81 -3.00
N VAL A 263 4.31 -36.81 -1.96
CA VAL A 263 4.02 -38.07 -1.20
C VAL A 263 3.02 -38.94 -1.96
N HIS A 264 2.19 -38.37 -2.83
CA HIS A 264 1.23 -39.17 -3.64
C HIS A 264 1.87 -39.78 -4.90
N GLU A 265 2.86 -39.12 -5.51
CA GLU A 265 3.56 -39.63 -6.68
C GLU A 265 4.58 -40.74 -6.35
N SER A 266 5.04 -40.81 -5.08
CA SER A 266 5.98 -41.86 -4.64
C SER A 266 5.31 -43.20 -4.19
N LYS A 267 3.99 -43.35 -4.35
CA LYS A 267 3.21 -44.55 -3.98
C LYS A 267 2.44 -45.16 -5.14
N GLN A 268 2.94 -45.06 -6.37
CA GLN A 268 2.48 -45.95 -7.42
C GLN A 268 3.58 -47.01 -7.69
N PRO A 269 3.22 -48.30 -7.66
CA PRO A 269 4.15 -49.41 -7.82
C PRO A 269 4.69 -49.51 -9.26
#